data_bf19512ae729080f873c85491941e0aa
#
_entry.id   bf19512ae729080f873c85491941e0aa
#
_cell.length_a   1.000
_cell.length_b   1.000
_cell.length_c   1.000
_cell.angle_alpha   90.00
_cell.angle_beta   90.00
_cell.angle_gamma   90.00
#
_symmetry.space_group_name_H-M   'P 1'
#
loop_
_entity.id
_entity.type
_entity.pdbx_description
1 polymer ?
#
loop_
_entity_poly.entity_id
_entity_poly.type
_entity_poly.pdbx_seq_one_letter_code
_entity_poly.pdbx_strand_id
1 'polypeptide(L)'
;MRDMIYSILENSNSVSGVTLKNSPNSSELLLDQANGKGRMTFHTLFPGLTLAFIFVNAPVWPESEANSELRPLLINYCISGRSELLLDDGSYIYLKENDFCISGQTAQKEYIFPTRQYQGIKIYFDLSLLLQSCGELMKSFSIDLMRLKENYCANHKTYINEADSELENIFQKLWRLSERPSAFHLQIYTLELIHRLLNMEIRPPKTCGFYTETQVELAKRTAKILSDDLRQHIPVKADCRTLFGQ
;
A
#
# COMPACT_ATOMS: atom_id res chain seq x y z
N MET A 1 -14.29 17.28 -13.58
CA MET A 1 -12.98 16.66 -13.30
C MET A 1 -13.26 15.22 -12.91
N ARG A 2 -12.74 14.21 -13.61
CA ARG A 2 -12.94 12.81 -13.20
C ARG A 2 -12.18 12.58 -11.90
N ASP A 3 -12.79 11.89 -10.96
CA ASP A 3 -12.15 11.47 -9.71
C ASP A 3 -10.94 10.57 -10.06
N MET A 4 -9.79 10.86 -9.47
CA MET A 4 -8.54 10.14 -9.69
C MET A 4 -8.71 8.63 -9.47
N ILE A 5 -9.50 8.24 -8.45
CA ILE A 5 -9.75 6.83 -8.16
C ILE A 5 -10.46 6.12 -9.32
N TYR A 6 -11.32 6.83 -10.04
CA TYR A 6 -12.01 6.29 -11.20
C TYR A 6 -11.03 5.91 -12.31
N SER A 7 -10.03 6.75 -12.54
CA SER A 7 -8.96 6.46 -13.51
C SER A 7 -8.12 5.25 -13.10
N ILE A 8 -7.82 5.11 -11.80
CA ILE A 8 -7.09 3.95 -11.27
C ILE A 8 -7.92 2.67 -11.49
N LEU A 9 -9.22 2.69 -11.22
CA LEU A 9 -10.11 1.55 -11.37
C LEU A 9 -10.29 1.15 -12.84
N GLU A 10 -10.51 2.11 -13.74
CA GLU A 10 -10.64 1.86 -15.18
C GLU A 10 -9.35 1.28 -15.78
N ASN A 11 -8.21 1.84 -15.44
CA ASN A 11 -6.91 1.35 -15.89
C ASN A 11 -6.65 -0.07 -15.36
N SER A 12 -6.98 -0.35 -14.09
CA SER A 12 -6.83 -1.70 -13.51
C SER A 12 -7.72 -2.74 -14.20
N ASN A 13 -8.89 -2.37 -14.69
CA ASN A 13 -9.77 -3.26 -15.44
C ASN A 13 -9.23 -3.64 -16.84
N SER A 14 -8.26 -2.90 -17.37
CA SER A 14 -7.59 -3.24 -18.63
C SER A 14 -6.54 -4.35 -18.49
N VAL A 15 -6.19 -4.70 -17.24
CA VAL A 15 -5.17 -5.71 -16.94
C VAL A 15 -5.76 -7.12 -17.01
N SER A 16 -5.04 -8.04 -17.66
CA SER A 16 -5.48 -9.43 -17.81
C SER A 16 -5.68 -10.11 -16.45
N GLY A 17 -6.85 -10.70 -16.27
CA GLY A 17 -7.24 -11.40 -15.03
C GLY A 17 -7.74 -10.48 -13.93
N VAL A 18 -7.88 -9.18 -14.18
CA VAL A 18 -8.53 -8.23 -13.26
C VAL A 18 -9.88 -7.82 -13.81
N THR A 19 -10.89 -7.80 -12.98
CA THR A 19 -12.28 -7.40 -13.34
C THR A 19 -12.78 -6.35 -12.38
N LEU A 20 -13.32 -5.25 -12.92
CA LEU A 20 -13.98 -4.20 -12.13
C LEU A 20 -15.49 -4.52 -12.00
N LYS A 21 -15.99 -4.51 -10.77
CA LYS A 21 -17.42 -4.53 -10.44
C LYS A 21 -17.79 -3.27 -9.69
N ASN A 22 -18.84 -2.61 -10.15
CA ASN A 22 -19.38 -1.42 -9.49
C ASN A 22 -20.70 -1.76 -8.80
N SER A 23 -20.83 -1.25 -7.57
CA SER A 23 -22.05 -1.29 -6.77
C SER A 23 -22.41 0.14 -6.34
N PRO A 24 -23.62 0.40 -5.86
CA PRO A 24 -24.04 1.77 -5.50
C PRO A 24 -23.13 2.46 -4.49
N ASN A 25 -22.50 1.71 -3.59
CA ASN A 25 -21.71 2.25 -2.47
C ASN A 25 -20.24 1.84 -2.49
N SER A 26 -19.80 1.04 -3.48
CA SER A 26 -18.42 0.55 -3.56
C SER A 26 -18.06 0.10 -4.97
N SER A 27 -16.78 0.10 -5.27
CA SER A 27 -16.23 -0.55 -6.47
C SER A 27 -15.29 -1.67 -6.03
N GLU A 28 -15.26 -2.77 -6.76
CA GLU A 28 -14.41 -3.90 -6.47
C GLU A 28 -13.53 -4.24 -7.67
N LEU A 29 -12.24 -4.41 -7.43
CA LEU A 29 -11.32 -5.05 -8.35
C LEU A 29 -11.14 -6.50 -7.90
N LEU A 30 -11.41 -7.43 -8.80
CA LEU A 30 -11.28 -8.87 -8.56
C LEU A 30 -10.14 -9.41 -9.43
N LEU A 31 -9.15 -10.00 -8.79
CA LEU A 31 -8.09 -10.77 -9.45
C LEU A 31 -8.52 -12.24 -9.47
N ASP A 32 -8.57 -12.84 -10.66
CA ASP A 32 -8.80 -14.28 -10.85
C ASP A 32 -7.83 -14.80 -11.91
N GLN A 33 -6.75 -15.41 -11.46
CA GLN A 33 -5.69 -15.98 -12.29
C GLN A 33 -5.38 -17.42 -11.84
N ALA A 34 -4.73 -18.18 -12.70
CA ALA A 34 -4.35 -19.57 -12.41
C ALA A 34 -3.47 -19.72 -11.16
N ASN A 35 -2.66 -18.70 -10.85
CA ASN A 35 -1.72 -18.70 -9.73
C ASN A 35 -2.28 -18.04 -8.45
N GLY A 36 -3.53 -17.53 -8.47
CA GLY A 36 -4.15 -16.96 -7.28
C GLY A 36 -5.31 -16.02 -7.53
N LYS A 37 -5.93 -15.61 -6.43
CA LYS A 37 -7.11 -14.74 -6.42
C LYS A 37 -6.89 -13.56 -5.48
N GLY A 38 -7.63 -12.48 -5.73
CA GLY A 38 -7.60 -11.32 -4.86
C GLY A 38 -8.85 -10.45 -5.01
N ARG A 39 -9.05 -9.59 -4.04
CA ARG A 39 -10.12 -8.59 -4.04
C ARG A 39 -9.62 -7.31 -3.41
N MET A 40 -9.91 -6.18 -4.06
CA MET A 40 -9.80 -4.85 -3.47
C MET A 40 -11.17 -4.19 -3.53
N THR A 41 -11.72 -3.81 -2.38
CA THR A 41 -13.02 -3.15 -2.27
C THR A 41 -12.84 -1.70 -1.89
N PHE A 42 -13.27 -0.80 -2.75
CA PHE A 42 -13.08 0.66 -2.63
C PHE A 42 -14.36 1.33 -2.14
N HIS A 43 -14.22 2.20 -1.15
CA HIS A 43 -15.28 3.02 -0.58
C HIS A 43 -14.88 4.49 -0.68
N THR A 44 -15.58 5.28 -1.49
CA THR A 44 -15.41 6.73 -1.52
C THR A 44 -16.03 7.33 -0.26
N LEU A 45 -15.21 7.94 0.59
CA LEU A 45 -15.63 8.53 1.87
C LEU A 45 -16.05 9.98 1.71
N PHE A 46 -15.24 10.72 0.95
CA PHE A 46 -15.48 12.11 0.55
C PHE A 46 -14.97 12.29 -0.88
N PRO A 47 -15.41 13.30 -1.63
CA PRO A 47 -14.80 13.62 -2.91
C PRO A 47 -13.28 13.80 -2.74
N GLY A 48 -12.49 12.96 -3.42
CA GLY A 48 -11.03 12.94 -3.31
C GLY A 48 -10.45 12.14 -2.13
N LEU A 49 -11.29 11.44 -1.34
CA LEU A 49 -10.83 10.55 -0.27
C LEU A 49 -11.50 9.18 -0.40
N THR A 50 -10.71 8.16 -0.70
CA THR A 50 -11.19 6.79 -0.88
C THR A 50 -10.39 5.82 -0.03
N LEU A 51 -11.07 4.92 0.67
CA LEU A 51 -10.50 3.82 1.42
C LEU A 51 -10.69 2.51 0.66
N ALA A 52 -9.67 1.66 0.62
CA ALA A 52 -9.75 0.34 0.03
C ALA A 52 -9.33 -0.74 1.03
N PHE A 53 -10.11 -1.81 1.10
CA PHE A 53 -9.75 -3.06 1.76
C PHE A 53 -9.15 -4.03 0.75
N ILE A 54 -8.05 -4.66 1.12
CA ILE A 54 -7.26 -5.53 0.25
C ILE A 54 -7.21 -6.93 0.84
N PHE A 55 -7.59 -7.92 0.04
CA PHE A 55 -7.47 -9.33 0.33
C PHE A 55 -6.83 -10.00 -0.88
N VAL A 56 -5.64 -10.54 -0.72
CA VAL A 56 -4.91 -11.21 -1.80
C VAL A 56 -4.43 -12.58 -1.34
N ASN A 57 -4.70 -13.59 -2.17
CA ASN A 57 -4.12 -14.91 -2.10
C ASN A 57 -3.51 -15.24 -3.47
N ALA A 58 -2.46 -14.53 -3.80
CA ALA A 58 -1.71 -14.64 -5.05
C ALA A 58 -0.28 -14.15 -4.81
N PRO A 59 0.71 -14.56 -5.61
CA PRO A 59 2.08 -14.07 -5.47
C PRO A 59 2.22 -12.61 -5.90
N VAL A 60 1.33 -12.15 -6.79
CA VAL A 60 1.43 -10.85 -7.46
C VAL A 60 0.03 -10.27 -7.67
N TRP A 61 -0.09 -8.95 -7.54
CA TRP A 61 -1.19 -8.16 -8.10
C TRP A 61 -0.62 -7.34 -9.25
N PRO A 62 -1.08 -7.58 -10.49
CA PRO A 62 -0.55 -6.87 -11.65
C PRO A 62 -0.90 -5.39 -11.58
N GLU A 63 0.04 -4.55 -11.93
CA GLU A 63 -0.18 -3.12 -12.03
C GLU A 63 -0.86 -2.77 -13.34
N SER A 64 -1.77 -1.81 -13.28
CA SER A 64 -2.23 -1.11 -14.47
C SER A 64 -1.19 -0.06 -14.87
N GLU A 65 -1.05 0.22 -16.15
CA GLU A 65 -0.29 1.38 -16.62
C GLU A 65 -0.88 2.65 -15.96
N ALA A 66 -0.31 3.01 -14.81
CA ALA A 66 -0.75 4.18 -14.09
C ALA A 66 -0.45 5.40 -14.94
N ASN A 67 -1.45 6.24 -15.14
CA ASN A 67 -1.22 7.57 -15.69
C ASN A 67 -0.27 8.29 -14.71
N SER A 68 1.00 8.45 -15.12
CA SER A 68 2.09 9.00 -14.29
C SER A 68 1.81 10.43 -13.78
N GLU A 69 0.80 11.09 -14.33
CA GLU A 69 0.34 12.41 -13.89
C GLU A 69 -0.49 12.37 -12.60
N LEU A 70 -1.10 11.21 -12.27
CA LEU A 70 -1.95 11.05 -11.10
C LEU A 70 -1.12 10.50 -9.93
N ARG A 71 -0.61 11.39 -9.08
CA ARG A 71 0.15 11.01 -7.87
C ARG A 71 -0.68 11.25 -6.61
N PRO A 72 -1.49 10.27 -6.16
CA PRO A 72 -2.21 10.39 -4.90
C PRO A 72 -1.24 10.42 -3.73
N LEU A 73 -1.61 11.14 -2.68
CA LEU A 73 -1.06 10.81 -1.38
C LEU A 73 -1.70 9.48 -0.95
N LEU A 74 -0.90 8.53 -0.56
CA LEU A 74 -1.33 7.17 -0.23
C LEU A 74 -0.91 6.82 1.19
N ILE A 75 -1.84 6.31 1.99
CA ILE A 75 -1.54 5.58 3.22
C ILE A 75 -1.80 4.10 2.94
N ASN A 76 -0.83 3.24 3.25
CA ASN A 76 -0.99 1.80 3.16
C ASN A 76 -0.60 1.16 4.51
N TYR A 77 -1.46 0.28 5.03
CA TYR A 77 -1.24 -0.45 6.27
C TYR A 77 -1.39 -1.95 6.04
N CYS A 78 -0.42 -2.71 6.53
CA CYS A 78 -0.43 -4.17 6.43
C CYS A 78 -1.09 -4.80 7.66
N ILE A 79 -2.23 -5.43 7.48
CA ILE A 79 -2.94 -6.19 8.52
C ILE A 79 -2.30 -7.55 8.73
N SER A 80 -1.98 -8.24 7.64
CA SER A 80 -1.30 -9.53 7.70
C SER A 80 -0.58 -9.84 6.38
N GLY A 81 0.43 -10.69 6.45
CA GLY A 81 1.25 -11.05 5.30
C GLY A 81 2.40 -10.09 5.05
N ARG A 82 2.83 -10.00 3.81
CA ARG A 82 3.93 -9.11 3.38
C ARG A 82 3.67 -8.60 1.98
N SER A 83 4.02 -7.34 1.73
CA SER A 83 4.06 -6.78 0.38
C SER A 83 5.42 -6.20 0.06
N GLU A 84 5.81 -6.34 -1.20
CA GLU A 84 7.01 -5.80 -1.79
C GLU A 84 6.61 -4.90 -2.96
N LEU A 85 7.15 -3.71 -3.00
CA LEU A 85 6.79 -2.69 -3.96
C LEU A 85 8.03 -1.97 -4.48
N LEU A 86 8.18 -1.91 -5.80
CA LEU A 86 9.18 -1.08 -6.46
C LEU A 86 8.62 0.33 -6.65
N LEU A 87 9.36 1.34 -6.18
CA LEU A 87 9.01 2.76 -6.34
C LEU A 87 9.63 3.38 -7.58
N ASP A 88 9.16 4.58 -7.93
CA ASP A 88 9.64 5.38 -9.07
C ASP A 88 11.14 5.71 -9.02
N ASP A 89 11.71 5.82 -7.81
CA ASP A 89 13.14 6.08 -7.59
C ASP A 89 14.02 4.81 -7.63
N GLY A 90 13.43 3.65 -7.96
CA GLY A 90 14.13 2.35 -8.00
C GLY A 90 14.36 1.72 -6.63
N SER A 91 13.85 2.29 -5.56
CA SER A 91 13.90 1.67 -4.24
C SER A 91 12.78 0.67 -4.05
N TYR A 92 13.02 -0.38 -3.25
CA TYR A 92 12.01 -1.34 -2.85
C TYR A 92 11.50 -1.03 -1.45
N ILE A 93 10.17 -1.06 -1.30
CA ILE A 93 9.49 -1.02 -0.02
C ILE A 93 9.06 -2.42 0.37
N TYR A 94 9.31 -2.76 1.62
CA TYR A 94 8.77 -3.96 2.26
C TYR A 94 7.86 -3.57 3.40
N LEU A 95 6.60 -3.99 3.32
CA LEU A 95 5.65 -3.87 4.42
C LEU A 95 5.36 -5.26 4.98
N LYS A 96 5.52 -5.41 6.27
CA LYS A 96 5.07 -6.58 7.04
C LYS A 96 3.89 -6.21 7.93
N GLU A 97 3.33 -7.19 8.61
CA GLU A 97 2.27 -7.00 9.59
C GLU A 97 2.60 -5.86 10.56
N ASN A 98 1.62 -5.01 10.80
CA ASN A 98 1.66 -3.80 11.60
C ASN A 98 2.53 -2.66 11.05
N ASP A 99 3.13 -2.79 9.88
CA ASP A 99 3.79 -1.66 9.21
C ASP A 99 2.78 -0.81 8.45
N PHE A 100 3.02 0.50 8.43
CA PHE A 100 2.35 1.43 7.53
C PHE A 100 3.35 2.25 6.73
N CYS A 101 2.93 2.67 5.54
CA CYS A 101 3.68 3.65 4.78
C CYS A 101 2.77 4.80 4.35
N ILE A 102 3.38 5.99 4.21
CA ILE A 102 2.75 7.17 3.62
C ILE A 102 3.62 7.61 2.46
N SER A 103 3.06 7.68 1.26
CA SER A 103 3.80 7.95 0.03
C SER A 103 3.02 8.89 -0.89
N GLY A 104 3.75 9.80 -1.54
CA GLY A 104 3.27 10.54 -2.71
C GLY A 104 3.83 9.97 -4.02
N GLN A 105 4.48 8.81 -3.97
CA GLN A 105 5.03 8.12 -5.14
C GLN A 105 4.07 7.02 -5.59
N THR A 106 4.10 6.74 -6.88
CA THR A 106 3.37 5.60 -7.48
C THR A 106 4.28 4.37 -7.54
N ALA A 107 3.68 3.20 -7.56
CA ALA A 107 4.39 1.97 -7.87
C ALA A 107 4.78 1.95 -9.35
N GLN A 108 6.00 1.50 -9.68
CA GLN A 108 6.45 1.35 -11.07
C GLN A 108 6.05 0.04 -11.71
N LYS A 109 5.77 -0.97 -10.89
CA LYS A 109 5.51 -2.35 -11.34
C LYS A 109 4.42 -2.98 -10.47
N GLU A 110 4.25 -4.27 -10.66
CA GLU A 110 3.34 -5.10 -9.89
C GLU A 110 3.63 -5.09 -8.39
N TYR A 111 2.57 -5.29 -7.59
CA TYR A 111 2.72 -5.58 -6.16
C TYR A 111 3.06 -7.06 -5.98
N ILE A 112 4.17 -7.34 -5.32
CA ILE A 112 4.62 -8.70 -5.02
C ILE A 112 4.22 -9.05 -3.59
N PHE A 113 3.71 -10.27 -3.40
CA PHE A 113 3.35 -10.82 -2.09
C PHE A 113 4.18 -12.08 -1.81
N PRO A 114 5.35 -11.95 -1.15
CA PRO A 114 6.26 -13.08 -0.94
C PRO A 114 5.63 -14.26 -0.19
N THR A 115 4.68 -13.98 0.70
CA THR A 115 3.92 -14.98 1.46
C THR A 115 2.69 -15.50 0.70
N ARG A 116 2.42 -15.01 -0.52
CA ARG A 116 1.21 -15.25 -1.31
C ARG A 116 -0.09 -14.80 -0.64
N GLN A 117 -0.04 -14.36 0.58
CA GLN A 117 -1.18 -13.86 1.35
C GLN A 117 -0.88 -12.44 1.80
N TYR A 118 -1.84 -11.55 1.56
CA TYR A 118 -1.76 -10.17 2.00
C TYR A 118 -3.15 -9.65 2.33
N GLN A 119 -3.26 -9.00 3.48
CA GLN A 119 -4.42 -8.24 3.89
C GLN A 119 -3.98 -6.85 4.30
N GLY A 120 -4.71 -5.85 3.89
CA GLY A 120 -4.32 -4.48 4.18
C GLY A 120 -5.41 -3.46 3.91
N ILE A 121 -5.10 -2.22 4.33
CA ILE A 121 -5.92 -1.04 4.10
C ILE A 121 -5.11 -0.06 3.28
N LYS A 122 -5.69 0.50 2.21
CA LYS A 122 -5.14 1.65 1.49
C LYS A 122 -6.10 2.82 1.58
N ILE A 123 -5.55 4.02 1.75
CA ILE A 123 -6.32 5.27 1.73
C ILE A 123 -5.68 6.17 0.70
N TYR A 124 -6.47 6.59 -0.28
CA TYR A 124 -6.08 7.40 -1.41
C TYR A 124 -6.59 8.82 -1.24
N PHE A 125 -5.72 9.80 -1.42
CA PHE A 125 -6.05 11.21 -1.34
C PHE A 125 -5.77 11.89 -2.69
N ASP A 126 -6.81 12.32 -3.39
CA ASP A 126 -6.72 13.40 -4.35
C ASP A 126 -6.81 14.71 -3.57
N LEU A 127 -5.65 15.24 -3.18
CA LEU A 127 -5.59 16.44 -2.31
C LEU A 127 -6.29 17.65 -2.95
N SER A 128 -6.19 17.80 -4.27
CA SER A 128 -6.79 18.92 -4.98
C SER A 128 -8.32 18.87 -4.91
N LEU A 129 -8.89 17.70 -5.24
CA LEU A 129 -10.33 17.49 -5.19
C LEU A 129 -10.86 17.56 -3.75
N LEU A 130 -10.16 16.95 -2.80
CA LEU A 130 -10.56 16.91 -1.39
C LEU A 130 -10.55 18.32 -0.76
N LEU A 131 -9.51 19.11 -1.02
CA LEU A 131 -9.43 20.48 -0.53
C LEU A 131 -10.51 21.39 -1.15
N GLN A 132 -10.76 21.23 -2.45
CA GLN A 132 -11.80 21.99 -3.13
C GLN A 132 -13.20 21.64 -2.62
N SER A 133 -13.48 20.36 -2.36
CA SER A 133 -14.83 19.88 -2.04
C SER A 133 -15.13 19.88 -0.54
N CYS A 134 -14.14 19.63 0.31
CA CYS A 134 -14.30 19.39 1.74
C CYS A 134 -13.29 20.17 2.60
N GLY A 135 -12.57 21.16 2.04
CA GLY A 135 -11.51 21.88 2.76
C GLY A 135 -11.98 22.52 4.06
N GLU A 136 -13.14 23.18 4.05
CA GLU A 136 -13.71 23.82 5.26
C GLU A 136 -14.15 22.78 6.31
N LEU A 137 -14.69 21.64 5.85
CA LEU A 137 -15.02 20.51 6.74
C LEU A 137 -13.75 19.95 7.40
N MET A 138 -12.68 19.74 6.66
CA MET A 138 -11.41 19.27 7.19
C MET A 138 -10.84 20.23 8.23
N LYS A 139 -10.87 21.52 7.95
CA LYS A 139 -10.46 22.57 8.91
C LYS A 139 -11.29 22.54 10.20
N SER A 140 -12.60 22.32 10.12
CA SER A 140 -13.47 22.22 11.30
C SER A 140 -13.10 21.06 12.23
N PHE A 141 -12.47 20.02 11.70
CA PHE A 141 -11.89 18.90 12.45
C PHE A 141 -10.40 19.09 12.79
N SER A 142 -9.85 20.30 12.56
CA SER A 142 -8.41 20.59 12.75
C SER A 142 -7.50 19.67 11.91
N ILE A 143 -7.96 19.26 10.73
CA ILE A 143 -7.22 18.43 9.78
C ILE A 143 -6.60 19.33 8.71
N ASP A 144 -5.27 19.42 8.73
CA ASP A 144 -4.46 20.08 7.71
C ASP A 144 -3.82 19.02 6.80
N LEU A 145 -4.42 18.80 5.62
CA LEU A 145 -3.97 17.81 4.66
C LEU A 145 -2.63 18.16 4.01
N MET A 146 -2.30 19.46 3.87
CA MET A 146 -1.00 19.87 3.34
C MET A 146 0.11 19.57 4.33
N ARG A 147 -0.13 19.83 5.62
CA ARG A 147 0.78 19.47 6.70
C ARG A 147 1.00 17.96 6.78
N LEU A 148 -0.05 17.14 6.54
CA LEU A 148 0.10 15.68 6.45
C LEU A 148 1.11 15.29 5.36
N LYS A 149 0.99 15.85 4.17
CA LYS A 149 1.91 15.62 3.05
C LYS A 149 3.33 16.10 3.38
N GLU A 150 3.47 17.28 3.95
CA GLU A 150 4.78 17.85 4.32
C GLU A 150 5.47 17.03 5.39
N ASN A 151 4.74 16.57 6.41
CA ASN A 151 5.26 15.79 7.51
C ASN A 151 5.84 14.43 7.06
N TYR A 152 5.19 13.76 6.11
CA TYR A 152 5.52 12.38 5.77
C TYR A 152 6.11 12.18 4.37
N CYS A 153 5.89 13.13 3.45
CA CYS A 153 6.30 13.00 2.06
C CYS A 153 7.23 14.15 1.61
N ALA A 154 7.91 14.82 2.54
CA ALA A 154 8.87 15.86 2.20
C ALA A 154 9.92 15.33 1.21
N ASN A 155 10.22 16.14 0.16
CA ASN A 155 11.18 15.78 -0.90
C ASN A 155 10.83 14.47 -1.64
N HIS A 156 9.54 14.18 -1.84
CA HIS A 156 9.04 12.97 -2.52
C HIS A 156 9.47 11.65 -1.86
N LYS A 157 9.90 11.68 -0.61
CA LYS A 157 10.26 10.47 0.13
C LYS A 157 9.01 9.74 0.60
N THR A 158 9.11 8.43 0.65
CA THR A 158 8.10 7.58 1.29
C THR A 158 8.47 7.39 2.76
N TYR A 159 7.51 7.57 3.63
CA TYR A 159 7.65 7.30 5.06
C TYR A 159 7.17 5.88 5.36
N ILE A 160 7.97 5.09 6.09
CA ILE A 160 7.60 3.74 6.54
C ILE A 160 7.91 3.65 8.03
N ASN A 161 6.95 3.15 8.79
CA ASN A 161 7.16 2.82 10.20
C ASN A 161 6.18 1.74 10.68
N GLU A 162 6.39 1.25 11.88
CA GLU A 162 5.47 0.37 12.60
C GLU A 162 4.41 1.23 13.31
N ALA A 163 3.14 0.82 13.21
CA ALA A 163 2.07 1.48 13.93
C ALA A 163 2.27 1.32 15.45
N ASP A 164 2.10 2.41 16.18
CA ASP A 164 1.98 2.31 17.63
C ASP A 164 0.59 1.75 18.01
N SER A 165 0.40 1.46 19.28
CA SER A 165 -0.85 0.83 19.77
C SER A 165 -2.11 1.65 19.47
N GLU A 166 -2.01 2.99 19.40
CA GLU A 166 -3.14 3.85 19.07
C GLU A 166 -3.47 3.79 17.58
N LEU A 167 -2.46 3.90 16.71
CA LEU A 167 -2.63 3.74 15.27
C LEU A 167 -3.13 2.34 14.91
N GLU A 168 -2.54 1.30 15.52
CA GLU A 168 -2.98 -0.08 15.34
C GLU A 168 -4.46 -0.23 15.69
N ASN A 169 -4.89 0.31 16.84
CA ASN A 169 -6.30 0.26 17.24
C ASN A 169 -7.24 0.92 16.24
N ILE A 170 -6.85 2.09 15.66
CA ILE A 170 -7.65 2.77 14.65
C ILE A 170 -7.72 1.92 13.37
N PHE A 171 -6.59 1.38 12.90
CA PHE A 171 -6.57 0.49 11.74
C PHE A 171 -7.41 -0.77 11.96
N GLN A 172 -7.38 -1.36 13.16
CA GLN A 172 -8.21 -2.51 13.50
C GLN A 172 -9.70 -2.17 13.55
N LYS A 173 -10.09 -0.97 14.02
CA LYS A 173 -11.48 -0.49 13.92
C LYS A 173 -11.93 -0.41 12.45
N LEU A 174 -11.09 0.16 11.57
CA LEU A 174 -11.37 0.21 10.13
C LEU A 174 -11.47 -1.20 9.54
N TRP A 175 -10.53 -2.09 9.86
CA TRP A 175 -10.49 -3.45 9.32
C TRP A 175 -11.73 -4.27 9.65
N ARG A 176 -12.27 -4.13 10.86
CA ARG A 176 -13.53 -4.80 11.26
C ARG A 176 -14.73 -4.41 10.39
N LEU A 177 -14.66 -3.28 9.71
CA LEU A 177 -15.71 -2.83 8.79
C LEU A 177 -15.57 -3.43 7.38
N SER A 178 -14.51 -4.19 7.08
CA SER A 178 -14.29 -4.78 5.75
C SER A 178 -15.38 -5.77 5.33
N GLU A 179 -16.01 -6.47 6.29
CA GLU A 179 -17.10 -7.42 6.03
C GLU A 179 -18.48 -6.75 6.03
N ARG A 180 -18.67 -5.73 6.86
CA ARG A 180 -19.95 -5.01 7.01
C ARG A 180 -19.68 -3.51 7.05
N PRO A 181 -19.41 -2.90 5.88
CA PRO A 181 -19.05 -1.49 5.80
C PRO A 181 -20.20 -0.59 6.23
N SER A 182 -19.90 0.36 7.09
CA SER A 182 -20.76 1.48 7.47
C SER A 182 -20.10 2.77 7.01
N ALA A 183 -20.69 3.48 6.06
CA ALA A 183 -20.12 4.71 5.52
C ALA A 183 -19.78 5.71 6.62
N PHE A 184 -20.68 5.90 7.59
CA PHE A 184 -20.46 6.77 8.74
C PHE A 184 -19.21 6.39 9.54
N HIS A 185 -19.07 5.11 9.93
CA HIS A 185 -17.91 4.66 10.71
C HIS A 185 -16.62 4.69 9.91
N LEU A 186 -16.66 4.36 8.61
CA LEU A 186 -15.50 4.50 7.74
C LEU A 186 -15.01 5.94 7.66
N GLN A 187 -15.93 6.91 7.53
CA GLN A 187 -15.59 8.32 7.55
C GLN A 187 -14.97 8.74 8.88
N ILE A 188 -15.63 8.45 10.01
CA ILE A 188 -15.16 8.86 11.35
C ILE A 188 -13.79 8.26 11.68
N TYR A 189 -13.60 6.95 11.49
CA TYR A 189 -12.32 6.31 11.82
C TYR A 189 -11.19 6.74 10.86
N THR A 190 -11.50 7.09 9.62
CA THR A 190 -10.50 7.64 8.71
C THR A 190 -10.11 9.07 9.12
N LEU A 191 -11.04 9.90 9.56
CA LEU A 191 -10.74 11.23 10.12
C LEU A 191 -9.95 11.10 11.43
N GLU A 192 -10.31 10.16 12.32
CA GLU A 192 -9.55 9.85 13.55
C GLU A 192 -8.10 9.47 13.21
N LEU A 193 -7.89 8.62 12.20
CA LEU A 193 -6.57 8.23 11.72
C LEU A 193 -5.75 9.44 11.24
N ILE A 194 -6.33 10.26 10.37
CA ILE A 194 -5.65 11.44 9.82
C ILE A 194 -5.30 12.42 10.96
N HIS A 195 -6.23 12.67 11.87
CA HIS A 195 -5.99 13.53 13.03
C HIS A 195 -4.86 12.98 13.91
N ARG A 196 -4.83 11.66 14.16
CA ARG A 196 -3.75 11.01 14.92
C ARG A 196 -2.40 11.18 14.24
N LEU A 197 -2.30 10.93 12.93
CA LEU A 197 -1.07 11.11 12.14
C LEU A 197 -0.56 12.55 12.16
N LEU A 198 -1.45 13.54 12.19
CA LEU A 198 -1.07 14.95 12.27
C LEU A 198 -0.53 15.39 13.64
N ASN A 199 -0.92 14.69 14.72
CA ASN A 199 -0.62 15.09 16.09
C ASN A 199 0.31 14.14 16.85
N MET A 200 0.72 13.01 16.22
CA MET A 200 1.72 12.14 16.81
C MET A 200 3.14 12.67 16.57
N GLU A 201 4.06 12.26 17.43
CA GLU A 201 5.48 12.49 17.19
C GLU A 201 5.96 11.68 15.99
N ILE A 202 6.60 12.35 15.03
CA ILE A 202 7.12 11.71 13.82
C ILE A 202 8.43 11.03 14.17
N ARG A 203 8.42 9.72 14.26
CA ARG A 203 9.63 8.92 14.46
C ARG A 203 10.48 8.89 13.18
N PRO A 204 11.80 8.73 13.29
CA PRO A 204 12.62 8.46 12.11
C PRO A 204 12.05 7.27 11.31
N PRO A 205 11.99 7.35 9.97
CA PRO A 205 11.52 6.23 9.16
C PRO A 205 12.41 5.00 9.40
N LYS A 206 11.81 3.81 9.33
CA LYS A 206 12.57 2.57 9.41
C LYS A 206 13.60 2.51 8.27
N THR A 207 14.87 2.43 8.61
CA THR A 207 15.97 2.26 7.62
C THR A 207 15.95 0.89 6.96
N CYS A 208 15.36 -0.11 7.60
CA CYS A 208 15.26 -1.48 7.11
C CYS A 208 14.03 -1.76 6.21
N GLY A 209 13.26 -0.74 5.88
CA GLY A 209 12.12 -0.87 4.94
C GLY A 209 12.47 -0.59 3.48
N PHE A 210 13.67 -0.05 3.22
CA PHE A 210 14.13 0.31 1.87
C PHE A 210 15.35 -0.50 1.49
N TYR A 211 15.30 -1.10 0.30
CA TYR A 211 16.39 -1.90 -0.25
C TYR A 211 16.63 -1.49 -1.70
N THR A 212 17.88 -1.58 -2.15
CA THR A 212 18.20 -1.40 -3.56
C THR A 212 17.79 -2.65 -4.35
N GLU A 213 17.54 -2.48 -5.65
CA GLU A 213 17.23 -3.60 -6.55
C GLU A 213 18.29 -4.71 -6.45
N THR A 214 19.57 -4.34 -6.44
CA THR A 214 20.69 -5.28 -6.30
C THR A 214 20.62 -6.09 -5.00
N GLN A 215 20.28 -5.45 -3.87
CA GLN A 215 20.13 -6.14 -2.58
C GLN A 215 18.96 -7.13 -2.60
N VAL A 216 17.84 -6.74 -3.22
CA VAL A 216 16.65 -7.58 -3.35
C VAL A 216 16.94 -8.78 -4.26
N GLU A 217 17.57 -8.57 -5.42
CA GLU A 217 17.93 -9.65 -6.35
C GLU A 217 18.91 -10.63 -5.71
N LEU A 218 19.92 -10.13 -5.00
CA LEU A 218 20.87 -10.95 -4.29
C LEU A 218 20.18 -11.82 -3.22
N ALA A 219 19.30 -11.22 -2.41
CA ALA A 219 18.55 -11.96 -1.40
C ALA A 219 17.64 -13.04 -2.02
N LYS A 220 16.92 -12.72 -3.11
CA LYS A 220 16.07 -13.68 -3.84
C LYS A 220 16.89 -14.83 -4.44
N ARG A 221 18.02 -14.50 -5.04
CA ARG A 221 18.93 -15.50 -5.61
C ARG A 221 19.50 -16.43 -4.54
N THR A 222 19.92 -15.89 -3.40
CA THR A 222 20.40 -16.67 -2.25
C THR A 222 19.30 -17.57 -1.69
N ALA A 223 18.09 -17.04 -1.48
CA ALA A 223 16.96 -17.83 -1.01
C ALA A 223 16.60 -18.97 -1.97
N LYS A 224 16.67 -18.73 -3.27
CA LYS A 224 16.44 -19.76 -4.28
C LYS A 224 17.47 -20.87 -4.21
N ILE A 225 18.78 -20.54 -4.16
CA ILE A 225 19.85 -21.51 -4.04
C ILE A 225 19.66 -22.38 -2.78
N LEU A 226 19.37 -21.75 -1.64
CA LEU A 226 19.13 -22.46 -0.39
C LEU A 226 17.88 -23.35 -0.43
N SER A 227 16.83 -22.94 -1.15
CA SER A 227 15.59 -23.71 -1.26
C SER A 227 15.72 -24.88 -2.25
N ASP A 228 16.46 -24.69 -3.34
CA ASP A 228 16.65 -25.72 -4.38
C ASP A 228 17.59 -26.85 -3.90
N ASP A 229 18.45 -26.58 -2.92
CA ASP A 229 19.47 -27.50 -2.43
C ASP A 229 19.38 -27.83 -0.92
N LEU A 230 18.17 -27.85 -0.39
CA LEU A 230 17.88 -28.21 1.02
C LEU A 230 18.38 -29.62 1.43
N ARG A 231 18.79 -30.45 0.46
CA ARG A 231 19.31 -31.81 0.68
C ARG A 231 20.83 -31.88 0.77
N GLN A 232 21.54 -30.83 0.37
CA GLN A 232 22.99 -30.73 0.44
C GLN A 232 23.41 -29.64 1.41
N HIS A 233 24.29 -30.00 2.34
CA HIS A 233 24.85 -29.02 3.27
C HIS A 233 25.87 -28.16 2.52
N ILE A 234 25.45 -26.98 2.03
CA ILE A 234 26.34 -26.05 1.35
C ILE A 234 27.04 -25.20 2.42
N PRO A 235 28.37 -25.28 2.57
CA PRO A 235 29.09 -24.41 3.51
C PRO A 235 29.00 -22.96 3.02
N VAL A 236 28.83 -22.02 3.95
CA VAL A 236 28.67 -20.56 3.69
C VAL A 236 29.74 -20.00 2.73
N LYS A 237 30.96 -20.53 2.75
CA LYS A 237 32.03 -20.15 1.82
C LYS A 237 31.77 -20.57 0.37
N ALA A 238 31.03 -21.65 0.11
CA ALA A 238 30.67 -22.07 -1.24
C ALA A 238 29.57 -21.18 -1.81
N ASP A 239 28.61 -20.76 -0.98
CA ASP A 239 27.56 -19.83 -1.35
C ASP A 239 28.11 -18.47 -1.81
N CYS A 240 29.10 -17.94 -1.11
CA CYS A 240 29.74 -16.68 -1.49
C CYS A 240 30.41 -16.75 -2.86
N ARG A 241 31.07 -17.87 -3.21
CA ARG A 241 31.68 -18.04 -4.53
C ARG A 241 30.65 -18.16 -5.66
N THR A 242 29.54 -18.85 -5.41
CA THR A 242 28.46 -19.02 -6.39
C THR A 242 27.72 -17.70 -6.63
N LEU A 243 27.57 -16.86 -5.63
CA LEU A 243 26.85 -15.60 -5.68
C LEU A 243 27.68 -14.44 -6.23
N PHE A 244 28.98 -14.39 -5.93
CA PHE A 244 29.84 -13.24 -6.23
C PHE A 244 30.86 -13.48 -7.36
N GLY A 245 30.92 -14.67 -7.94
CA GLY A 245 31.71 -14.94 -9.14
C GLY A 245 33.23 -14.81 -8.94
N GLN A 246 33.74 -15.06 -7.74
CA GLN A 246 35.19 -15.11 -7.42
C GLN A 246 35.64 -16.55 -7.17
#